data_8c8801081fe53d4d9df658e158cabca2
#
_entry.id   8c8801081fe53d4d9df658e158cabca2
#
_cell.length_a   1.000
_cell.length_b   1.000
_cell.length_c   1.000
_cell.angle_alpha   90.00
_cell.angle_beta   90.00
_cell.angle_gamma   90.00
#
_symmetry.space_group_name_H-M   'P 1'
#
loop_
_entity.id
_entity.type
_entity.pdbx_description
1 polymer ?
#
loop_
_entity_poly.entity_id
_entity_poly.type
_entity_poly.pdbx_seq_one_letter_code
_entity_poly.pdbx_strand_id
1 'polypeptide(L)'
;MFTVPNMNLSGAGTSYIDETANQRRTIQSAFATAQLGWKESIYLDVTARNDWSSTLANTKSENSGFFYPSVGLSWILNKTLNLPGWISFGKVRASWAQVGNDLPIGITSPAQTITAGGVVKPIDYYFAEDLKPEISNSIEVGTEWKFFNSRLDFDFTFYRTDTKNQLIRVNTTAEQRPYRWINAGKIRNTGVEITLGATPLMNDNFRWKTQFNFATNKNKIVSLGGTPNFQYASGNVSMPYKMMVVEGGSLGDIYGNVFVRDANGKILLEPATDKDGNPNAKAGLPQVTTDKAAKIGNFLSLIHISEPT
;
A
#
# COMPACT_ATOMS: atom_id res chain seq x y z
N MET A 1 -20.23 -11.72 -38.23
CA MET A 1 -19.20 -11.35 -37.27
C MET A 1 -17.95 -12.14 -37.66
N PHE A 2 -16.94 -11.47 -38.19
CA PHE A 2 -15.69 -12.17 -38.53
C PHE A 2 -14.79 -12.07 -37.30
N THR A 3 -14.55 -13.19 -36.66
CA THR A 3 -13.50 -13.30 -35.62
C THR A 3 -12.21 -13.76 -36.30
N VAL A 4 -11.35 -12.83 -36.60
CA VAL A 4 -9.95 -13.17 -36.87
C VAL A 4 -9.27 -13.31 -35.54
N PRO A 5 -8.47 -14.36 -35.27
CA PRO A 5 -7.72 -14.49 -34.04
C PRO A 5 -6.98 -13.18 -33.74
N ASN A 6 -7.18 -12.58 -32.54
CA ASN A 6 -6.66 -11.33 -32.10
C ASN A 6 -7.21 -10.04 -32.78
N MET A 7 -8.33 -10.13 -33.51
CA MET A 7 -9.00 -8.95 -34.05
C MET A 7 -10.47 -8.93 -33.62
N ASN A 8 -10.87 -7.85 -32.92
CA ASN A 8 -12.27 -7.55 -32.62
C ASN A 8 -12.74 -6.40 -33.50
N LEU A 9 -13.67 -6.69 -34.41
CA LEU A 9 -14.39 -5.66 -35.15
C LEU A 9 -15.69 -5.34 -34.41
N SER A 10 -15.77 -4.19 -33.78
CA SER A 10 -17.00 -3.72 -33.10
C SER A 10 -17.37 -2.32 -33.59
N GLY A 11 -18.65 -2.13 -33.93
CA GLY A 11 -19.22 -0.82 -34.16
C GLY A 11 -20.31 -0.76 -35.22
N ALA A 12 -21.40 -0.08 -34.96
CA ALA A 12 -22.43 0.24 -35.93
C ALA A 12 -21.92 1.38 -36.83
N GLY A 13 -21.50 1.03 -38.06
CA GLY A 13 -21.18 1.99 -39.11
C GLY A 13 -19.74 2.47 -39.21
N THR A 14 -18.87 2.17 -38.24
CA THR A 14 -17.41 2.40 -38.32
C THR A 14 -16.67 1.16 -37.85
N SER A 15 -15.77 0.63 -38.64
CA SER A 15 -14.94 -0.52 -38.29
C SER A 15 -13.83 -0.02 -37.35
N TYR A 16 -13.86 -0.45 -36.09
CA TYR A 16 -12.75 -0.29 -35.13
C TYR A 16 -11.98 -1.60 -35.14
N ILE A 17 -10.68 -1.48 -35.37
CA ILE A 17 -9.75 -2.56 -35.12
C ILE A 17 -9.16 -2.23 -33.75
N ASP A 18 -9.58 -2.97 -32.73
CA ASP A 18 -8.96 -2.92 -31.40
C ASP A 18 -8.11 -4.18 -31.25
N GLU A 19 -6.81 -4.02 -31.45
CA GLU A 19 -5.85 -5.08 -31.24
C GLU A 19 -5.29 -4.95 -29.83
N THR A 20 -5.80 -5.77 -28.91
CA THR A 20 -5.26 -5.88 -27.57
C THR A 20 -4.06 -6.82 -27.58
N ALA A 21 -2.86 -6.28 -27.43
CA ALA A 21 -1.66 -7.10 -27.27
C ALA A 21 -1.80 -8.00 -26.04
N ASN A 22 -1.63 -9.29 -26.24
CA ASN A 22 -1.71 -10.28 -25.18
C ASN A 22 -0.46 -10.18 -24.31
N GLN A 23 -0.56 -9.46 -23.19
CA GLN A 23 0.56 -9.28 -22.27
C GLN A 23 0.75 -10.55 -21.43
N ARG A 24 1.97 -11.07 -21.42
CA ARG A 24 2.33 -12.25 -20.65
C ARG A 24 3.40 -11.91 -19.61
N ARG A 25 3.17 -12.32 -18.37
CA ARG A 25 4.15 -12.28 -17.28
C ARG A 25 4.64 -13.70 -17.02
N THR A 26 5.94 -13.86 -16.95
CA THR A 26 6.60 -15.11 -16.58
C THR A 26 7.51 -14.85 -15.39
N ILE A 27 7.38 -15.66 -14.34
CA ILE A 27 8.26 -15.65 -13.18
C ILE A 27 8.83 -17.04 -13.03
N GLN A 28 10.15 -17.12 -12.87
CA GLN A 28 10.87 -18.32 -12.48
C GLN A 28 11.38 -18.14 -11.07
N SER A 29 11.25 -19.16 -10.24
CA SER A 29 11.57 -19.07 -8.82
C SER A 29 12.37 -20.29 -8.38
N ALA A 30 13.42 -20.05 -7.59
CA ALA A 30 14.11 -21.07 -6.82
C ALA A 30 13.94 -20.73 -5.32
N PHE A 31 13.56 -21.70 -4.52
CA PHE A 31 13.38 -21.49 -3.08
C PHE A 31 13.83 -22.70 -2.26
N ALA A 32 14.19 -22.44 -1.02
CA ALA A 32 14.49 -23.44 -0.01
C ALA A 32 13.88 -23.03 1.32
N THR A 33 13.43 -24.01 2.09
CA THR A 33 12.90 -23.83 3.44
C THR A 33 13.53 -24.85 4.38
N ALA A 34 13.81 -24.40 5.61
CA ALA A 34 14.28 -25.27 6.69
C ALA A 34 13.56 -24.91 7.98
N GLN A 35 13.14 -25.92 8.72
CA GLN A 35 12.60 -25.78 10.06
C GLN A 35 13.42 -26.64 11.03
N LEU A 36 13.91 -26.04 12.08
CA LEU A 36 14.65 -26.69 13.14
C LEU A 36 13.84 -26.59 14.44
N GLY A 37 13.58 -27.74 15.04
CA GLY A 37 12.86 -27.85 16.32
C GLY A 37 13.78 -28.37 17.43
N TRP A 38 13.76 -27.71 18.59
CA TRP A 38 14.48 -28.17 19.77
C TRP A 38 13.54 -28.42 20.93
N LYS A 39 13.55 -29.65 21.43
CA LYS A 39 12.72 -30.13 22.57
C LYS A 39 11.24 -29.76 22.43
N GLU A 40 10.69 -29.76 21.22
CA GLU A 40 9.30 -29.37 20.93
C GLU A 40 8.90 -28.03 21.54
N SER A 41 9.88 -27.15 21.81
CA SER A 41 9.67 -25.90 22.52
C SER A 41 10.15 -24.70 21.72
N ILE A 42 11.30 -24.80 21.07
CA ILE A 42 11.88 -23.73 20.27
C ILE A 42 11.90 -24.18 18.82
N TYR A 43 11.41 -23.34 17.93
CA TYR A 43 11.38 -23.57 16.50
C TYR A 43 12.02 -22.39 15.78
N LEU A 44 12.95 -22.73 14.89
CA LEU A 44 13.59 -21.78 13.97
C LEU A 44 13.16 -22.15 12.56
N ASP A 45 12.50 -21.21 11.90
CA ASP A 45 12.08 -21.30 10.51
C ASP A 45 12.98 -20.40 9.68
N VAL A 46 13.58 -20.93 8.61
CA VAL A 46 14.42 -20.17 7.68
C VAL A 46 13.93 -20.44 6.28
N THR A 47 13.72 -19.38 5.51
CA THR A 47 13.40 -19.49 4.10
C THR A 47 14.30 -18.60 3.26
N ALA A 48 14.56 -19.03 2.05
CA ALA A 48 15.28 -18.25 1.05
C ALA A 48 14.63 -18.47 -0.31
N ARG A 49 14.40 -17.38 -1.04
CA ARG A 49 13.80 -17.43 -2.37
C ARG A 49 14.48 -16.42 -3.28
N ASN A 50 14.67 -16.82 -4.55
CA ASN A 50 15.09 -15.93 -5.61
C ASN A 50 14.13 -16.03 -6.78
N ASP A 51 13.66 -14.88 -7.26
CA ASP A 51 12.74 -14.79 -8.39
C ASP A 51 13.41 -14.06 -9.56
N TRP A 52 13.15 -14.53 -10.77
CA TRP A 52 13.45 -13.87 -12.03
C TRP A 52 12.13 -13.57 -12.74
N SER A 53 11.90 -12.31 -13.06
CA SER A 53 10.64 -11.87 -13.68
C SER A 53 10.86 -11.24 -15.04
N SER A 54 10.01 -11.61 -16.00
CA SER A 54 9.99 -11.00 -17.34
C SER A 54 9.58 -9.53 -17.33
N THR A 55 8.97 -9.04 -16.24
CA THR A 55 8.60 -7.63 -16.11
C THR A 55 9.80 -6.70 -15.89
N LEU A 56 10.98 -7.27 -15.60
CA LEU A 56 12.25 -6.54 -15.50
C LEU A 56 13.01 -6.47 -16.83
N ALA A 57 12.46 -7.02 -17.90
CA ALA A 57 13.05 -6.92 -19.24
C ALA A 57 13.31 -5.46 -19.62
N ASN A 58 14.36 -5.23 -20.39
CA ASN A 58 14.84 -3.90 -20.80
C ASN A 58 15.30 -2.99 -19.63
N THR A 59 15.52 -3.55 -18.45
CA THR A 59 16.15 -2.83 -17.33
C THR A 59 17.50 -3.43 -17.00
N LYS A 60 18.31 -2.68 -16.24
CA LYS A 60 19.59 -3.22 -15.71
C LYS A 60 19.41 -4.39 -14.73
N SER A 61 18.18 -4.62 -14.27
CA SER A 61 17.83 -5.71 -13.36
C SER A 61 17.29 -6.95 -14.06
N GLU A 62 17.26 -6.99 -15.40
CA GLU A 62 16.66 -8.07 -16.20
C GLU A 62 17.15 -9.46 -15.82
N ASN A 63 18.46 -9.63 -15.67
CA ASN A 63 19.08 -10.93 -15.42
C ASN A 63 19.48 -11.15 -13.95
N SER A 64 19.31 -10.15 -13.08
CA SER A 64 19.84 -10.23 -11.71
C SER A 64 18.95 -11.02 -10.76
N GLY A 65 17.65 -11.18 -11.08
CA GLY A 65 16.69 -11.71 -10.15
C GLY A 65 16.60 -10.84 -8.88
N PHE A 66 15.78 -11.25 -7.95
CA PHE A 66 15.71 -10.63 -6.64
C PHE A 66 15.56 -11.69 -5.54
N PHE A 67 16.53 -11.63 -4.63
CA PHE A 67 16.64 -12.57 -3.52
C PHE A 67 15.98 -11.99 -2.27
N TYR A 68 15.19 -12.82 -1.58
CA TYR A 68 14.55 -12.43 -0.34
C TYR A 68 14.46 -13.59 0.66
N PRO A 69 15.17 -13.45 1.79
CA PRO A 69 15.17 -14.43 2.88
C PRO A 69 14.11 -14.08 3.92
N SER A 70 13.78 -15.08 4.77
CA SER A 70 13.08 -14.85 6.03
C SER A 70 13.64 -15.74 7.13
N VAL A 71 13.50 -15.27 8.36
CA VAL A 71 13.79 -16.04 9.57
C VAL A 71 12.71 -15.78 10.61
N GLY A 72 12.20 -16.86 11.19
CA GLY A 72 11.23 -16.83 12.26
C GLY A 72 11.71 -17.67 13.44
N LEU A 73 11.52 -17.15 14.64
CA LEU A 73 11.76 -17.86 15.90
C LEU A 73 10.48 -17.90 16.70
N SER A 74 10.11 -19.08 17.19
CA SER A 74 9.01 -19.23 18.11
C SER A 74 9.42 -20.09 19.30
N TRP A 75 8.95 -19.72 20.50
CA TRP A 75 9.24 -20.39 21.74
C TRP A 75 7.95 -20.67 22.50
N ILE A 76 7.66 -21.97 22.72
CA ILE A 76 6.55 -22.46 23.54
C ILE A 76 7.03 -22.55 24.98
N LEU A 77 6.58 -21.62 25.80
CA LEU A 77 7.08 -21.41 27.17
C LEU A 77 6.74 -22.61 28.10
N ASN A 78 5.56 -23.18 27.94
CA ASN A 78 5.11 -24.32 28.77
C ASN A 78 6.00 -25.55 28.67
N LYS A 79 6.78 -25.68 27.62
CA LYS A 79 7.66 -26.86 27.43
C LYS A 79 9.02 -26.71 28.13
N THR A 80 9.38 -25.46 28.49
CA THR A 80 10.69 -25.17 29.10
C THR A 80 10.61 -24.49 30.46
N LEU A 81 9.49 -23.81 30.76
CA LEU A 81 9.28 -23.08 31.99
C LEU A 81 8.14 -23.72 32.78
N ASN A 82 8.29 -23.78 34.09
CA ASN A 82 7.21 -24.17 35.00
C ASN A 82 6.29 -22.97 35.22
N LEU A 83 5.28 -22.84 34.35
CA LEU A 83 4.29 -21.78 34.47
C LEU A 83 3.24 -22.12 35.55
N PRO A 84 2.66 -21.10 36.21
CA PRO A 84 1.55 -21.31 37.14
C PRO A 84 0.40 -22.04 36.48
N GLY A 85 -0.30 -22.93 37.26
CA GLY A 85 -1.34 -23.82 36.73
C GLY A 85 -2.53 -23.11 36.03
N TRP A 86 -2.73 -21.83 36.26
CA TRP A 86 -3.75 -21.05 35.59
C TRP A 86 -3.34 -20.60 34.18
N ILE A 87 -2.05 -20.72 33.82
CA ILE A 87 -1.55 -20.46 32.44
C ILE A 87 -1.55 -21.78 31.69
N SER A 88 -2.49 -21.95 30.77
CA SER A 88 -2.64 -23.18 29.99
C SER A 88 -1.67 -23.25 28.82
N PHE A 89 -1.27 -22.11 28.29
CA PHE A 89 -0.36 -22.00 27.15
C PHE A 89 0.29 -20.62 27.10
N GLY A 90 1.58 -20.57 26.73
CA GLY A 90 2.32 -19.36 26.48
C GLY A 90 3.28 -19.59 25.33
N LYS A 91 3.27 -18.69 24.35
CA LYS A 91 4.16 -18.69 23.19
C LYS A 91 4.60 -17.27 22.90
N VAL A 92 5.87 -17.09 22.59
CA VAL A 92 6.41 -15.86 22.03
C VAL A 92 6.97 -16.14 20.63
N ARG A 93 6.85 -15.18 19.74
CA ARG A 93 7.35 -15.28 18.37
C ARG A 93 8.02 -13.97 17.95
N ALA A 94 9.06 -14.10 17.14
CA ALA A 94 9.69 -12.98 16.47
C ALA A 94 10.09 -13.42 15.08
N SER A 95 9.87 -12.56 14.09
CA SER A 95 10.27 -12.85 12.73
C SER A 95 10.81 -11.61 12.04
N TRP A 96 11.69 -11.86 11.10
CA TRP A 96 12.11 -10.91 10.09
C TRP A 96 11.96 -11.55 8.73
N ALA A 97 11.37 -10.81 7.80
CA ALA A 97 11.18 -11.27 6.43
C ALA A 97 11.47 -10.15 5.45
N GLN A 98 12.10 -10.52 4.35
CA GLN A 98 12.18 -9.69 3.17
C GLN A 98 11.30 -10.28 2.09
N VAL A 99 10.54 -9.43 1.39
CA VAL A 99 9.68 -9.82 0.27
C VAL A 99 9.95 -8.91 -0.90
N GLY A 100 10.19 -9.50 -2.06
CA GLY A 100 10.34 -8.79 -3.33
C GLY A 100 9.00 -8.76 -4.08
N ASN A 101 8.74 -7.64 -4.74
CA ASN A 101 7.62 -7.48 -5.67
C ASN A 101 8.14 -6.90 -6.98
N ASP A 102 7.86 -7.58 -8.09
CA ASP A 102 8.32 -7.13 -9.40
C ASP A 102 7.45 -5.98 -9.95
N LEU A 103 7.77 -5.53 -11.17
CA LEU A 103 7.08 -4.43 -11.82
C LEU A 103 5.72 -4.89 -12.39
N PRO A 104 4.72 -4.01 -12.46
CA PRO A 104 3.50 -4.28 -13.22
C PRO A 104 3.80 -4.58 -14.69
N ILE A 105 2.97 -5.42 -15.28
CA ILE A 105 3.09 -5.79 -16.69
C ILE A 105 2.99 -4.54 -17.57
N GLY A 106 3.82 -4.49 -18.61
CA GLY A 106 3.75 -3.47 -19.66
C GLY A 106 4.54 -2.19 -19.38
N ILE A 107 5.10 -1.98 -18.18
CA ILE A 107 5.90 -0.78 -17.89
C ILE A 107 7.19 -0.76 -18.71
N THR A 108 7.93 -1.86 -18.72
CA THR A 108 9.23 -1.98 -19.40
C THR A 108 9.10 -2.46 -20.84
N SER A 109 7.94 -2.99 -21.21
CA SER A 109 7.60 -3.44 -22.56
C SER A 109 6.19 -2.96 -22.90
N PRO A 110 6.00 -1.65 -23.11
CA PRO A 110 4.68 -1.11 -23.38
C PRO A 110 4.15 -1.61 -24.73
N ALA A 111 2.92 -2.09 -24.74
CA ALA A 111 2.22 -2.38 -25.96
C ALA A 111 1.77 -1.07 -26.64
N GLN A 112 2.00 -0.94 -27.92
CA GLN A 112 1.43 0.15 -28.70
C GLN A 112 -0.05 -0.14 -28.95
N THR A 113 -0.90 0.84 -28.78
CA THR A 113 -2.32 0.77 -29.09
C THR A 113 -2.58 1.43 -30.43
N ILE A 114 -3.27 0.70 -31.33
CA ILE A 114 -3.74 1.27 -32.58
C ILE A 114 -5.19 1.69 -32.37
N THR A 115 -5.47 2.97 -32.52
CA THR A 115 -6.82 3.51 -32.38
C THR A 115 -7.61 3.43 -33.68
N ALA A 116 -8.90 3.72 -33.63
CA ALA A 116 -9.75 3.81 -34.81
C ALA A 116 -9.11 4.67 -35.90
N GLY A 117 -9.12 4.16 -37.15
CA GLY A 117 -8.46 4.82 -38.28
C GLY A 117 -6.98 4.48 -38.46
N GLY A 118 -6.45 3.48 -37.74
CA GLY A 118 -5.06 3.02 -37.93
C GLY A 118 -4.01 3.92 -37.29
N VAL A 119 -4.42 4.86 -36.42
CA VAL A 119 -3.49 5.75 -35.74
C VAL A 119 -2.82 5.04 -34.58
N VAL A 120 -1.50 4.94 -34.59
CA VAL A 120 -0.72 4.40 -33.49
C VAL A 120 -0.67 5.43 -32.38
N LYS A 121 -1.24 5.09 -31.21
CA LYS A 121 -1.16 5.93 -30.03
C LYS A 121 0.27 5.87 -29.48
N PRO A 122 0.98 7.00 -29.35
CA PRO A 122 2.33 7.00 -28.80
C PRO A 122 2.30 6.60 -27.31
N ILE A 123 3.40 5.99 -26.88
CA ILE A 123 3.60 5.69 -25.46
C ILE A 123 3.82 7.03 -24.74
N ASP A 124 3.01 7.29 -23.71
CA ASP A 124 2.96 8.56 -22.98
C ASP A 124 3.91 8.63 -21.77
N TYR A 125 4.79 7.65 -21.62
CA TYR A 125 5.72 7.62 -20.50
C TYR A 125 7.12 7.11 -20.89
N TYR A 126 8.09 7.45 -20.04
CA TYR A 126 9.41 6.84 -19.97
C TYR A 126 9.48 5.93 -18.73
N PHE A 127 10.33 4.94 -18.78
CA PHE A 127 10.78 4.23 -17.58
C PHE A 127 12.29 4.39 -17.40
N ALA A 128 12.74 4.38 -16.15
CA ALA A 128 14.17 4.42 -15.87
C ALA A 128 14.78 3.04 -16.17
N GLU A 129 15.92 3.00 -16.86
CA GLU A 129 16.63 1.74 -17.16
C GLU A 129 17.13 1.01 -15.90
N ASP A 130 17.24 1.72 -14.79
CA ASP A 130 17.65 1.20 -13.48
C ASP A 130 16.47 0.79 -12.59
N LEU A 131 15.27 0.59 -13.17
CA LEU A 131 14.13 0.07 -12.43
C LEU A 131 14.46 -1.27 -11.76
N LYS A 132 14.04 -1.38 -10.51
CA LYS A 132 14.29 -2.51 -9.62
C LYS A 132 12.99 -3.02 -9.03
N PRO A 133 12.95 -4.26 -8.57
CA PRO A 133 11.85 -4.75 -7.75
C PRO A 133 11.68 -3.90 -6.48
N GLU A 134 10.46 -3.77 -6.03
CA GLU A 134 10.17 -3.25 -4.70
C GLU A 134 10.59 -4.27 -3.65
N ILE A 135 11.16 -3.81 -2.55
CA ILE A 135 11.60 -4.67 -1.44
C ILE A 135 10.94 -4.22 -0.16
N SER A 136 10.14 -5.10 0.42
CA SER A 136 9.52 -4.93 1.73
C SER A 136 10.30 -5.71 2.78
N ASN A 137 10.74 -5.02 3.83
CA ASN A 137 11.39 -5.60 5.00
C ASN A 137 10.42 -5.49 6.18
N SER A 138 10.02 -6.63 6.72
CA SER A 138 9.08 -6.72 7.84
C SER A 138 9.78 -7.28 9.07
N ILE A 139 9.49 -6.69 10.22
CA ILE A 139 9.79 -7.23 11.55
C ILE A 139 8.45 -7.42 12.24
N GLU A 140 8.26 -8.58 12.83
CA GLU A 140 7.09 -8.90 13.62
C GLU A 140 7.50 -9.53 14.96
N VAL A 141 6.87 -9.10 16.03
CA VAL A 141 7.01 -9.69 17.37
C VAL A 141 5.62 -9.91 17.93
N GLY A 142 5.38 -11.10 18.45
CA GLY A 142 4.07 -11.44 18.98
C GLY A 142 4.13 -12.39 20.17
N THR A 143 3.02 -12.46 20.88
CA THR A 143 2.85 -13.40 22.00
C THR A 143 1.42 -13.91 22.03
N GLU A 144 1.28 -15.20 22.32
CA GLU A 144 0.01 -15.89 22.45
C GLU A 144 -0.07 -16.52 23.84
N TRP A 145 -1.16 -16.28 24.54
CA TRP A 145 -1.42 -16.81 25.87
C TRP A 145 -2.81 -17.42 25.95
N LYS A 146 -2.91 -18.54 26.69
CA LYS A 146 -4.20 -19.13 27.06
C LYS A 146 -4.21 -19.35 28.56
N PHE A 147 -5.32 -18.96 29.17
CA PHE A 147 -5.49 -19.03 30.63
C PHE A 147 -6.72 -19.87 31.00
N PHE A 148 -6.72 -20.38 32.23
CA PHE A 148 -7.87 -21.05 32.84
C PHE A 148 -8.42 -22.20 31.98
N ASN A 149 -7.55 -23.15 31.61
CA ASN A 149 -7.89 -24.24 30.68
C ASN A 149 -8.42 -23.73 29.33
N SER A 150 -7.75 -22.74 28.78
CA SER A 150 -8.09 -22.10 27.49
C SER A 150 -9.48 -21.46 27.46
N ARG A 151 -9.97 -20.99 28.63
CA ARG A 151 -11.19 -20.18 28.70
C ARG A 151 -10.97 -18.73 28.35
N LEU A 152 -9.75 -18.23 28.45
CA LEU A 152 -9.34 -16.88 28.06
C LEU A 152 -8.14 -17.00 27.12
N ASP A 153 -8.25 -16.40 25.94
CA ASP A 153 -7.22 -16.36 24.93
C ASP A 153 -6.75 -14.91 24.73
N PHE A 154 -5.47 -14.71 24.65
CA PHE A 154 -4.86 -13.40 24.34
C PHE A 154 -3.78 -13.59 23.29
N ASP A 155 -3.88 -12.88 22.16
CA ASP A 155 -2.84 -12.74 21.15
C ASP A 155 -2.51 -11.28 20.96
N PHE A 156 -1.22 -10.96 20.93
CA PHE A 156 -0.70 -9.64 20.67
C PHE A 156 0.37 -9.73 19.60
N THR A 157 0.28 -8.87 18.61
CA THR A 157 1.29 -8.74 17.56
C THR A 157 1.62 -7.28 17.33
N PHE A 158 2.90 -6.98 17.31
CA PHE A 158 3.46 -5.74 16.80
C PHE A 158 4.19 -6.01 15.52
N TYR A 159 3.99 -5.16 14.50
CA TYR A 159 4.72 -5.26 13.24
C TYR A 159 5.19 -3.90 12.73
N ARG A 160 6.28 -3.94 11.97
CA ARG A 160 6.79 -2.83 11.20
C ARG A 160 7.31 -3.32 9.87
N THR A 161 6.76 -2.75 8.78
CA THR A 161 7.17 -3.04 7.41
C THR A 161 7.71 -1.77 6.75
N ASP A 162 8.94 -1.85 6.24
CA ASP A 162 9.59 -0.80 5.45
C ASP A 162 9.69 -1.26 3.99
N THR A 163 8.89 -0.68 3.09
CA THR A 163 8.98 -0.91 1.65
C THR A 163 9.89 0.13 1.00
N LYS A 164 10.91 -0.33 0.29
CA LYS A 164 11.89 0.47 -0.46
C LYS A 164 11.68 0.29 -1.96
N ASN A 165 12.25 1.19 -2.74
CA ASN A 165 12.16 1.18 -4.21
C ASN A 165 10.72 1.19 -4.71
N GLN A 166 9.82 1.91 -3.99
CA GLN A 166 8.43 2.04 -4.39
C GLN A 166 8.36 2.53 -5.84
N LEU A 167 7.62 1.82 -6.68
CA LEU A 167 7.43 2.24 -8.06
C LEU A 167 6.44 3.39 -8.13
N ILE A 168 6.89 4.51 -8.68
CA ILE A 168 6.12 5.74 -8.73
C ILE A 168 6.12 6.29 -10.14
N ARG A 169 4.94 6.77 -10.57
CA ARG A 169 4.79 7.54 -11.80
C ARG A 169 4.84 9.03 -11.46
N VAL A 170 5.85 9.71 -11.97
CA VAL A 170 6.04 11.15 -11.77
C VAL A 170 5.81 11.90 -13.07
N ASN A 171 5.33 13.15 -12.97
CA ASN A 171 5.21 14.03 -14.12
C ASN A 171 6.60 14.49 -14.56
N THR A 172 6.77 14.64 -15.84
CA THR A 172 7.98 15.24 -16.44
C THR A 172 7.61 16.49 -17.20
N THR A 173 8.59 17.32 -17.49
CA THR A 173 8.44 18.50 -18.37
C THR A 173 8.62 18.16 -19.84
N ALA A 174 8.83 16.88 -20.18
CA ALA A 174 9.00 16.45 -21.57
C ALA A 174 7.66 16.45 -22.30
N GLU A 175 7.56 17.25 -23.34
CA GLU A 175 6.32 17.49 -24.10
C GLU A 175 5.71 16.21 -24.71
N GLN A 176 6.54 15.26 -25.15
CA GLN A 176 6.08 14.05 -25.83
C GLN A 176 5.67 12.92 -24.89
N ARG A 177 6.22 12.90 -23.67
CA ARG A 177 5.95 11.84 -22.68
C ARG A 177 5.87 12.47 -21.29
N PRO A 178 4.69 12.89 -20.87
CA PRO A 178 4.48 13.65 -19.66
C PRO A 178 4.74 12.87 -18.36
N TYR A 179 4.96 11.56 -18.46
CA TYR A 179 5.16 10.70 -17.29
C TYR A 179 6.48 9.92 -17.34
N ARG A 180 7.02 9.64 -16.17
CA ARG A 180 8.19 8.75 -16.00
C ARG A 180 7.96 7.80 -14.83
N TRP A 181 8.26 6.52 -15.04
CA TRP A 181 8.31 5.53 -13.98
C TRP A 181 9.71 5.48 -13.37
N ILE A 182 9.77 5.58 -12.07
CA ILE A 182 11.01 5.51 -11.27
C ILE A 182 10.79 4.70 -10.01
N ASN A 183 11.86 4.11 -9.49
CA ASN A 183 11.84 3.64 -8.10
C ASN A 183 12.21 4.81 -7.20
N ALA A 184 11.28 5.25 -6.40
CA ALA A 184 11.54 6.32 -5.45
C ALA A 184 10.84 6.04 -4.13
N GLY A 185 11.49 6.49 -3.07
CA GLY A 185 10.85 6.51 -1.78
C GLY A 185 10.97 5.25 -0.94
N LYS A 186 10.63 5.50 0.31
CA LYS A 186 10.49 4.49 1.36
C LYS A 186 9.19 4.74 2.10
N ILE A 187 8.34 3.73 2.14
CA ILE A 187 7.07 3.77 2.87
C ILE A 187 7.19 2.85 4.08
N ARG A 188 6.71 3.31 5.22
CA ARG A 188 6.67 2.54 6.46
C ARG A 188 5.23 2.31 6.90
N ASN A 189 4.93 1.08 7.25
CA ASN A 189 3.73 0.68 7.98
C ASN A 189 4.15 0.16 9.35
N THR A 190 3.47 0.63 10.40
CA THR A 190 3.69 0.16 11.77
C THR A 190 2.32 -0.07 12.39
N GLY A 191 2.12 -1.24 12.96
CA GLY A 191 0.82 -1.59 13.52
C GLY A 191 0.89 -2.50 14.74
N VAL A 192 -0.26 -2.57 15.39
CA VAL A 192 -0.51 -3.44 16.53
C VAL A 192 -1.81 -4.18 16.29
N GLU A 193 -1.82 -5.45 16.56
CA GLU A 193 -3.00 -6.30 16.51
C GLU A 193 -3.18 -7.00 17.86
N ILE A 194 -4.41 -7.00 18.36
CA ILE A 194 -4.78 -7.63 19.63
C ILE A 194 -6.03 -8.46 19.39
N THR A 195 -5.97 -9.72 19.79
CA THR A 195 -7.13 -10.60 19.86
C THR A 195 -7.35 -11.03 21.30
N LEU A 196 -8.57 -10.82 21.79
CA LEU A 196 -9.03 -11.28 23.09
C LEU A 196 -10.19 -12.26 22.88
N GLY A 197 -10.02 -13.51 23.30
CA GLY A 197 -11.06 -14.53 23.25
C GLY A 197 -11.46 -14.94 24.66
N ALA A 198 -12.75 -15.15 24.90
CA ALA A 198 -13.26 -15.67 26.16
C ALA A 198 -14.34 -16.74 25.94
N THR A 199 -14.33 -17.78 26.78
CA THR A 199 -15.38 -18.80 26.87
C THR A 199 -15.95 -18.73 28.26
N PRO A 200 -16.81 -17.74 28.59
CA PRO A 200 -17.31 -17.53 29.94
C PRO A 200 -18.20 -18.67 30.42
N LEU A 201 -18.97 -19.26 29.54
CA LEU A 201 -19.83 -20.38 29.85
C LEU A 201 -19.50 -21.59 29.00
N MET A 202 -19.23 -22.70 29.67
CA MET A 202 -18.94 -23.98 29.02
C MET A 202 -19.36 -25.10 29.93
N ASN A 203 -20.35 -25.89 29.50
CA ASN A 203 -20.80 -27.10 30.08
C ASN A 203 -21.10 -28.14 28.98
N ASP A 204 -21.56 -29.33 29.33
CA ASP A 204 -21.77 -30.41 28.37
C ASP A 204 -22.79 -30.09 27.27
N ASN A 205 -23.74 -29.20 27.55
CA ASN A 205 -24.85 -28.87 26.64
C ASN A 205 -24.73 -27.46 26.00
N PHE A 206 -23.89 -26.60 26.53
CA PHE A 206 -23.83 -25.21 26.10
C PHE A 206 -22.40 -24.67 26.19
N ARG A 207 -21.98 -24.01 25.12
CA ARG A 207 -20.72 -23.28 25.03
C ARG A 207 -20.92 -21.91 24.45
N TRP A 208 -20.55 -20.88 25.21
CA TRP A 208 -20.54 -19.51 24.75
C TRP A 208 -19.10 -19.02 24.57
N LYS A 209 -18.70 -18.76 23.32
CA LYS A 209 -17.40 -18.15 22.97
C LYS A 209 -17.63 -16.75 22.44
N THR A 210 -16.86 -15.79 22.93
CA THR A 210 -16.81 -14.41 22.41
C THR A 210 -15.38 -14.04 22.05
N GLN A 211 -15.21 -13.20 21.05
CA GLN A 211 -13.90 -12.74 20.62
C GLN A 211 -13.97 -11.26 20.26
N PHE A 212 -12.95 -10.52 20.68
CA PHE A 212 -12.71 -9.13 20.35
C PHE A 212 -11.39 -9.00 19.60
N ASN A 213 -11.40 -8.33 18.44
CA ASN A 213 -10.23 -8.05 17.65
C ASN A 213 -10.03 -6.55 17.56
N PHE A 214 -8.81 -6.10 17.81
CA PHE A 214 -8.38 -4.73 17.63
C PHE A 214 -7.14 -4.70 16.74
N ALA A 215 -7.17 -3.85 15.71
CA ALA A 215 -6.03 -3.63 14.83
C ALA A 215 -5.84 -2.15 14.58
N THR A 216 -4.58 -1.70 14.53
CA THR A 216 -4.23 -0.35 14.11
C THR A 216 -3.02 -0.39 13.22
N ASN A 217 -3.01 0.47 12.19
CA ASN A 217 -1.88 0.63 11.29
C ASN A 217 -1.62 2.11 11.06
N LYS A 218 -0.35 2.50 11.15
CA LYS A 218 0.13 3.84 10.81
C LYS A 218 1.03 3.75 9.59
N ASN A 219 0.58 4.31 8.49
CA ASN A 219 1.37 4.48 7.27
C ASN A 219 2.16 5.80 7.32
N LYS A 220 3.41 5.79 6.86
CA LYS A 220 4.25 6.97 6.74
C LYS A 220 5.15 6.89 5.51
N ILE A 221 5.16 7.94 4.73
CA ILE A 221 6.15 8.15 3.68
C ILE A 221 7.43 8.66 4.35
N VAL A 222 8.44 7.80 4.42
CA VAL A 222 9.70 8.12 5.13
C VAL A 222 10.61 8.95 4.27
N SER A 223 10.62 8.68 2.96
CA SER A 223 11.44 9.41 1.98
C SER A 223 10.84 9.25 0.59
N LEU A 224 11.02 10.24 -0.25
CA LEU A 224 10.68 10.21 -1.68
C LEU A 224 11.93 10.10 -2.58
N GLY A 225 13.11 9.80 -1.97
CA GLY A 225 14.35 9.62 -2.75
C GLY A 225 14.80 10.87 -3.49
N GLY A 226 14.52 12.06 -2.95
CA GLY A 226 14.81 13.33 -3.60
C GLY A 226 13.77 13.77 -4.64
N THR A 227 12.71 12.98 -4.87
CA THR A 227 11.60 13.37 -5.72
C THR A 227 10.75 14.42 -4.99
N PRO A 228 10.37 15.55 -5.64
CA PRO A 228 9.46 16.50 -5.03
C PRO A 228 8.11 15.88 -4.70
N ASN A 229 7.39 16.48 -3.76
CA ASN A 229 6.01 16.11 -3.48
C ASN A 229 5.17 16.15 -4.76
N PHE A 230 4.34 15.14 -4.98
CA PHE A 230 3.57 15.02 -6.21
C PHE A 230 2.13 14.57 -5.95
N GLN A 231 1.26 14.84 -6.92
CA GLN A 231 -0.12 14.37 -6.89
C GLN A 231 -0.18 12.90 -7.36
N TYR A 232 -0.67 12.02 -6.48
CA TYR A 232 -0.73 10.58 -6.75
C TYR A 232 -1.79 10.20 -7.80
N ALA A 233 -2.94 10.86 -7.73
CA ALA A 233 -3.99 10.67 -8.72
C ALA A 233 -4.46 12.05 -9.19
N SER A 234 -4.45 12.29 -10.49
CA SER A 234 -5.23 13.38 -11.04
C SER A 234 -6.69 12.94 -11.01
N GLY A 235 -7.38 13.25 -9.91
CA GLY A 235 -8.81 13.35 -9.99
C GLY A 235 -9.17 14.33 -11.09
N ASN A 236 -10.31 14.18 -11.75
CA ASN A 236 -10.82 15.17 -12.68
C ASN A 236 -10.59 16.58 -12.10
N VAL A 237 -10.18 17.52 -12.94
CA VAL A 237 -9.87 18.91 -12.57
C VAL A 237 -10.94 19.57 -11.71
N SER A 238 -12.20 19.06 -11.78
CA SER A 238 -13.36 19.52 -11.02
C SER A 238 -13.48 18.97 -9.60
N MET A 239 -12.63 18.02 -9.16
CA MET A 239 -12.73 17.52 -7.79
C MET A 239 -12.28 18.56 -6.76
N PRO A 240 -13.04 18.77 -5.65
CA PRO A 240 -12.71 19.75 -4.62
C PRO A 240 -11.48 19.37 -3.79
N TYR A 241 -10.88 18.23 -4.05
CA TYR A 241 -9.70 17.70 -3.35
C TYR A 241 -8.66 17.11 -4.31
N LYS A 242 -7.46 16.92 -3.84
CA LYS A 242 -6.38 16.17 -4.50
C LYS A 242 -5.70 15.22 -3.52
N MET A 243 -5.23 14.08 -4.01
CA MET A 243 -4.38 13.17 -3.23
C MET A 243 -2.93 13.52 -3.48
N MET A 244 -2.18 13.79 -2.41
CA MET A 244 -0.78 14.18 -2.49
C MET A 244 0.10 13.17 -1.80
N VAL A 245 1.22 12.89 -2.42
CA VAL A 245 2.33 12.13 -1.82
C VAL A 245 3.36 13.14 -1.33
N VAL A 246 3.46 13.25 -0.01
CA VAL A 246 4.31 14.24 0.68
C VAL A 246 5.22 13.50 1.64
N GLU A 247 6.52 13.81 1.62
CA GLU A 247 7.48 13.23 2.57
C GLU A 247 7.08 13.61 4.01
N GLY A 248 7.10 12.62 4.90
CA GLY A 248 6.60 12.77 6.28
C GLY A 248 5.09 12.54 6.45
N GLY A 249 4.31 12.62 5.37
CA GLY A 249 2.88 12.33 5.33
C GLY A 249 2.56 10.83 5.25
N SER A 250 1.33 10.52 4.92
CA SER A 250 0.83 9.16 4.68
C SER A 250 0.42 8.98 3.23
N LEU A 251 0.59 7.77 2.72
CA LEU A 251 0.01 7.42 1.42
C LEU A 251 -1.51 7.52 1.52
N GLY A 252 -2.12 8.30 0.62
CA GLY A 252 -3.56 8.56 0.66
C GLY A 252 -3.97 9.81 1.43
N ASP A 253 -3.03 10.69 1.79
CA ASP A 253 -3.35 12.00 2.34
C ASP A 253 -4.14 12.84 1.33
N ILE A 254 -5.25 13.38 1.80
CA ILE A 254 -6.20 14.18 1.02
C ILE A 254 -5.99 15.65 1.36
N TYR A 255 -5.83 16.46 0.33
CA TYR A 255 -5.66 17.90 0.42
C TYR A 255 -6.83 18.60 -0.24
N GLY A 256 -7.29 19.65 0.39
CA GLY A 256 -8.42 20.46 -0.09
C GLY A 256 -8.29 21.91 0.31
N ASN A 257 -9.32 22.67 -0.04
CA ASN A 257 -9.47 24.04 0.41
C ASN A 257 -10.16 24.05 1.79
N VAL A 258 -9.69 24.89 2.69
CA VAL A 258 -10.25 25.07 4.03
C VAL A 258 -10.54 26.54 4.28
N PHE A 259 -11.39 26.83 5.25
CA PHE A 259 -11.64 28.21 5.67
C PHE A 259 -10.38 28.81 6.29
N VAL A 260 -10.03 30.02 5.85
CA VAL A 260 -8.94 30.79 6.43
C VAL A 260 -9.35 31.27 7.82
N ARG A 261 -8.47 31.14 8.80
CA ARG A 261 -8.72 31.53 10.19
C ARG A 261 -7.66 32.50 10.67
N ASP A 262 -8.04 33.41 11.54
CA ASP A 262 -7.12 34.29 12.25
C ASP A 262 -6.34 33.52 13.37
N ALA A 263 -5.46 34.25 14.07
CA ALA A 263 -4.67 33.70 15.18
C ALA A 263 -5.53 33.17 16.37
N ASN A 264 -6.78 33.60 16.47
CA ASN A 264 -7.72 33.16 17.51
C ASN A 264 -8.64 32.03 17.02
N GLY A 265 -8.43 31.52 15.78
CA GLY A 265 -9.20 30.44 15.18
C GLY A 265 -10.55 30.90 14.55
N LYS A 266 -10.85 32.20 14.54
CA LYS A 266 -12.07 32.74 13.91
C LYS A 266 -11.92 32.74 12.38
N ILE A 267 -12.99 32.34 11.68
CA ILE A 267 -13.01 32.34 10.21
C ILE A 267 -12.97 33.78 9.71
N LEU A 268 -12.02 34.05 8.80
CA LEU A 268 -11.92 35.32 8.11
C LEU A 268 -12.97 35.41 6.99
N LEU A 269 -13.56 36.59 6.87
CA LEU A 269 -14.50 36.88 5.82
C LEU A 269 -13.86 37.71 4.71
N GLU A 270 -14.38 37.55 3.50
CA GLU A 270 -13.98 38.38 2.36
C GLU A 270 -14.30 39.84 2.64
N PRO A 271 -13.35 40.76 2.38
CA PRO A 271 -13.56 42.19 2.62
C PRO A 271 -14.61 42.76 1.65
N ALA A 272 -15.17 43.91 2.02
CA ALA A 272 -16.17 44.62 1.24
C ALA A 272 -15.62 45.08 -0.15
N THR A 273 -14.33 45.34 -0.25
CA THR A 273 -13.65 45.75 -1.47
C THR A 273 -12.53 44.76 -1.82
N ASP A 274 -12.26 44.57 -3.11
CA ASP A 274 -11.12 43.82 -3.61
C ASP A 274 -9.80 44.60 -3.44
N LYS A 275 -8.68 44.03 -3.91
CA LYS A 275 -7.35 44.65 -3.81
C LYS A 275 -7.21 45.95 -4.63
N ASP A 276 -8.07 46.15 -5.62
CA ASP A 276 -8.09 47.28 -6.51
C ASP A 276 -9.10 48.35 -6.06
N GLY A 277 -9.77 48.16 -4.92
CA GLY A 277 -10.74 49.08 -4.32
C GLY A 277 -12.15 48.96 -4.90
N ASN A 278 -12.42 47.98 -5.76
CA ASN A 278 -13.76 47.75 -6.30
C ASN A 278 -14.64 46.95 -5.34
N PRO A 279 -15.97 47.07 -5.44
CA PRO A 279 -16.87 46.26 -4.65
C PRO A 279 -16.63 44.76 -4.83
N ASN A 280 -16.37 44.03 -3.76
CA ASN A 280 -16.13 42.60 -3.81
C ASN A 280 -17.45 41.81 -3.81
N ALA A 281 -17.74 41.13 -4.91
CA ALA A 281 -18.94 40.30 -5.04
C ALA A 281 -19.04 39.16 -4.01
N LYS A 282 -17.92 38.79 -3.35
CA LYS A 282 -17.83 37.77 -2.30
C LYS A 282 -17.85 38.37 -0.89
N ALA A 283 -18.01 39.66 -0.74
CA ALA A 283 -17.99 40.35 0.55
C ALA A 283 -18.85 39.62 1.62
N GLY A 284 -18.28 39.39 2.79
CA GLY A 284 -18.94 38.70 3.89
C GLY A 284 -19.01 37.16 3.78
N LEU A 285 -18.56 36.56 2.66
CA LEU A 285 -18.41 35.12 2.57
C LEU A 285 -17.11 34.68 3.26
N PRO A 286 -17.06 33.44 3.81
CA PRO A 286 -15.83 32.88 4.35
C PRO A 286 -14.70 32.85 3.33
N GLN A 287 -13.53 33.35 3.70
CA GLN A 287 -12.32 33.17 2.89
C GLN A 287 -11.93 31.70 2.85
N VAL A 288 -11.54 31.22 1.66
CA VAL A 288 -11.14 29.84 1.43
C VAL A 288 -9.73 29.80 0.87
N THR A 289 -8.91 28.87 1.35
CA THR A 289 -7.57 28.67 0.79
C THR A 289 -7.66 28.25 -0.67
N THR A 290 -6.65 28.64 -1.47
CA THR A 290 -6.53 28.23 -2.87
C THR A 290 -5.66 26.97 -2.99
N ASP A 291 -5.66 26.38 -4.22
CA ASP A 291 -4.77 25.30 -4.64
C ASP A 291 -4.86 23.99 -3.83
N LYS A 292 -5.92 23.80 -3.02
CA LYS A 292 -6.10 22.61 -2.21
C LYS A 292 -4.84 22.31 -1.37
N ALA A 293 -4.34 23.36 -0.69
CA ALA A 293 -3.04 23.34 -0.01
C ALA A 293 -3.10 22.72 1.39
N ALA A 294 -4.27 22.59 1.99
CA ALA A 294 -4.43 22.08 3.34
C ALA A 294 -4.74 20.58 3.34
N LYS A 295 -4.06 19.84 4.19
CA LYS A 295 -4.43 18.44 4.47
C LYS A 295 -5.76 18.42 5.22
N ILE A 296 -6.78 17.79 4.63
CA ILE A 296 -8.13 17.70 5.16
C ILE A 296 -8.49 16.31 5.69
N GLY A 297 -7.73 15.28 5.31
CA GLY A 297 -7.97 13.92 5.74
C GLY A 297 -6.98 12.93 5.17
N ASN A 298 -7.29 11.65 5.38
CA ASN A 298 -6.55 10.54 4.81
C ASN A 298 -7.54 9.48 4.33
N PHE A 299 -7.37 8.97 3.11
CA PHE A 299 -8.23 7.98 2.50
C PHE A 299 -8.34 6.69 3.32
N LEU A 300 -7.23 6.21 3.89
CA LEU A 300 -7.23 5.01 4.72
C LEU A 300 -8.06 5.17 6.01
N SER A 301 -8.12 6.40 6.55
CA SER A 301 -8.93 6.71 7.72
C SER A 301 -10.43 6.74 7.40
N LEU A 302 -10.81 7.15 6.20
CA LEU A 302 -12.21 7.22 5.77
C LEU A 302 -12.82 5.85 5.50
N ILE A 303 -12.02 4.88 5.05
CA ILE A 303 -12.49 3.50 4.81
C ILE A 303 -12.96 2.83 6.12
N HIS A 304 -12.31 3.12 7.24
CA HIS A 304 -12.70 2.57 8.55
C HIS A 304 -13.95 3.21 9.15
N ILE A 305 -14.39 4.36 8.65
CA ILE A 305 -15.59 5.07 9.13
C ILE A 305 -16.84 4.64 8.35
N SER A 306 -16.69 4.06 7.17
CA SER A 306 -17.81 3.79 6.24
C SER A 306 -18.23 2.33 6.16
N GLU A 307 -17.64 1.40 6.91
CA GLU A 307 -18.17 0.04 7.00
C GLU A 307 -19.26 0.01 8.09
N PRO A 308 -20.52 -0.17 7.70
CA PRO A 308 -21.57 -0.48 8.68
C PRO A 308 -21.31 -1.88 9.22
N THR A 309 -21.17 -1.97 10.52
CA THR A 309 -21.16 -3.22 11.29
C THR A 309 -22.45 -4.01 11.12
#